data_ce891f1b687ce134889bec748087f3dc
#
_entry.id   ce891f1b687ce134889bec748087f3dc
#
_cell.length_a   1.000
_cell.length_b   1.000
_cell.length_c   1.000
_cell.angle_alpha   90.00
_cell.angle_beta   90.00
_cell.angle_gamma   90.00
#
_symmetry.space_group_name_H-M   'P 1'
#
loop_
_entity.id
_entity.type
_entity.pdbx_description
1 polymer ?
#
loop_
_entity_poly.entity_id
_entity_poly.type
_entity_poly.pdbx_seq_one_letter_code
_entity_poly.pdbx_strand_id
1 'polypeptide(L)'
;EILDRLGLTEKRNTRLRQLSGGMKRRYQLAKALIHDPDIIILDEPTAGVDVQLRHELWDYLRRLHEEGKTILLTTHYIEEAELLCEQVAIINKGKIIKEGSPKNLTMQLGQAGITIHLSGWQESNNHLLDDFTFTHENGRLHFTVTDPEQDMATIISILGQEGCHIQSVKTDKSSLEDVFLNLTGEGIN
;
A
#
# COMPACT_ATOMS: atom_id res chain seq x y z
N GLU A 1 26.15 -9.79 -16.83
CA GLU A 1 25.90 -8.90 -15.70
C GLU A 1 24.40 -8.61 -15.52
N ILE A 2 23.67 -8.00 -16.50
CA ILE A 2 22.21 -7.74 -16.37
C ILE A 2 21.41 -9.03 -16.21
N LEU A 3 21.68 -10.05 -17.03
CA LEU A 3 21.01 -11.35 -16.92
C LEU A 3 21.30 -12.05 -15.59
N ASP A 4 22.47 -11.83 -15.01
CA ASP A 4 22.87 -12.37 -13.72
C ASP A 4 22.08 -11.71 -12.59
N ARG A 5 22.03 -10.38 -12.58
CA ARG A 5 21.23 -9.59 -11.62
C ARG A 5 19.74 -9.96 -11.63
N LEU A 6 19.23 -10.40 -12.78
CA LEU A 6 17.83 -10.82 -12.96
C LEU A 6 17.61 -12.34 -12.89
N GLY A 7 18.64 -13.12 -12.50
CA GLY A 7 18.56 -14.58 -12.36
C GLY A 7 18.26 -15.30 -13.69
N LEU A 8 18.73 -14.76 -14.82
CA LEU A 8 18.50 -15.32 -16.16
C LEU A 8 19.76 -15.88 -16.82
N THR A 9 20.91 -15.91 -16.15
CA THR A 9 22.20 -16.35 -16.70
C THR A 9 22.15 -17.73 -17.30
N GLU A 10 21.56 -18.70 -16.60
CA GLU A 10 21.42 -20.08 -17.10
C GLU A 10 20.49 -20.19 -18.31
N LYS A 11 19.61 -19.23 -18.49
CA LYS A 11 18.62 -19.17 -19.59
C LYS A 11 19.05 -18.33 -20.77
N ARG A 12 20.29 -17.83 -20.79
CA ARG A 12 20.83 -16.95 -21.85
C ARG A 12 20.69 -17.48 -23.28
N ASN A 13 20.71 -18.82 -23.44
CA ASN A 13 20.59 -19.49 -24.73
C ASN A 13 19.18 -20.07 -24.98
N THR A 14 18.22 -19.83 -24.04
CA THR A 14 16.85 -20.35 -24.14
C THR A 14 16.03 -19.44 -25.05
N ARG A 15 15.25 -20.02 -25.96
CA ARG A 15 14.34 -19.23 -26.81
C ARG A 15 13.24 -18.59 -25.98
N LEU A 16 12.88 -17.33 -26.27
CA LEU A 16 11.84 -16.56 -25.55
C LEU A 16 10.53 -17.33 -25.32
N ARG A 17 10.09 -18.08 -26.35
CA ARG A 17 8.86 -18.89 -26.26
C ARG A 17 8.90 -19.99 -25.20
N GLN A 18 10.09 -20.39 -24.77
CA GLN A 18 10.31 -21.46 -23.79
C GLN A 18 10.47 -20.91 -22.36
N LEU A 19 10.53 -19.59 -22.19
CA LEU A 19 10.61 -18.96 -20.89
C LEU A 19 9.22 -18.97 -20.22
N SER A 20 9.20 -19.14 -18.89
CA SER A 20 8.01 -18.94 -18.08
C SER A 20 7.53 -17.47 -18.12
N GLY A 21 6.31 -17.21 -17.67
CA GLY A 21 5.77 -15.83 -17.60
C GLY A 21 6.69 -14.89 -16.81
N GLY A 22 7.10 -15.28 -15.61
CA GLY A 22 8.03 -14.50 -14.80
C GLY A 22 9.41 -14.32 -15.42
N MET A 23 9.97 -15.36 -16.10
CA MET A 23 11.23 -15.21 -16.84
C MET A 23 11.10 -14.25 -18.02
N LYS A 24 9.95 -14.24 -18.72
CA LYS A 24 9.68 -13.27 -19.79
C LYS A 24 9.65 -11.85 -19.23
N ARG A 25 9.04 -11.66 -18.06
CA ARG A 25 8.97 -10.35 -17.40
C ARG A 25 10.36 -9.83 -17.02
N ARG A 26 11.16 -10.68 -16.36
CA ARG A 26 12.58 -10.35 -16.07
C ARG A 26 13.40 -10.07 -17.34
N TYR A 27 13.14 -10.80 -18.42
CA TYR A 27 13.78 -10.53 -19.70
C TYR A 27 13.38 -9.17 -20.31
N GLN A 28 12.10 -8.77 -20.20
CA GLN A 28 11.63 -7.46 -20.65
C GLN A 28 12.35 -6.32 -19.89
N LEU A 29 12.51 -6.49 -18.57
CA LEU A 29 13.28 -5.55 -17.75
C LEU A 29 14.76 -5.53 -18.15
N ALA A 30 15.38 -6.72 -18.35
CA ALA A 30 16.75 -6.80 -18.85
C ALA A 30 16.93 -6.05 -20.18
N LYS A 31 15.96 -6.18 -21.09
CA LYS A 31 15.98 -5.48 -22.40
C LYS A 31 15.89 -3.97 -22.24
N ALA A 32 15.06 -3.48 -21.30
CA ALA A 32 14.93 -2.06 -21.04
C ALA A 32 16.23 -1.44 -20.48
N LEU A 33 17.04 -2.24 -19.78
CA LEU A 33 18.26 -1.78 -19.10
C LEU A 33 19.54 -1.97 -19.90
N ILE A 34 19.49 -2.63 -21.06
CA ILE A 34 20.72 -3.01 -21.82
C ILE A 34 21.55 -1.79 -22.27
N HIS A 35 20.90 -0.65 -22.42
CA HIS A 35 21.52 0.61 -22.86
C HIS A 35 21.85 1.54 -21.70
N ASP A 36 21.73 1.06 -20.47
CA ASP A 36 21.96 1.84 -19.24
C ASP A 36 21.24 3.21 -19.24
N PRO A 37 19.92 3.24 -19.46
CA PRO A 37 19.18 4.49 -19.57
C PRO A 37 19.08 5.21 -18.21
N ASP A 38 19.02 6.55 -18.26
CA ASP A 38 18.76 7.36 -17.06
C ASP A 38 17.28 7.33 -16.65
N ILE A 39 16.37 7.11 -17.62
CA ILE A 39 14.92 7.06 -17.41
C ILE A 39 14.39 5.71 -17.88
N ILE A 40 13.67 5.03 -17.00
CA ILE A 40 13.09 3.71 -17.24
C ILE A 40 11.57 3.84 -17.13
N ILE A 41 10.86 3.43 -18.19
CA ILE A 41 9.39 3.43 -18.20
C ILE A 41 8.91 1.98 -18.19
N LEU A 42 8.11 1.64 -17.19
CA LEU A 42 7.60 0.28 -16.97
C LEU A 42 6.07 0.30 -16.91
N ASP A 43 5.47 -0.53 -17.73
CA ASP A 43 4.02 -0.73 -17.71
C ASP A 43 3.71 -2.05 -17.01
N GLU A 44 3.05 -1.96 -15.84
CA GLU A 44 2.66 -3.11 -15.01
C GLU A 44 3.83 -4.08 -14.74
N PRO A 45 4.97 -3.65 -14.16
CA PRO A 45 6.21 -4.45 -14.13
C PRO A 45 6.06 -5.78 -13.40
N THR A 46 5.14 -5.91 -12.45
CA THR A 46 4.95 -7.11 -11.62
C THR A 46 3.64 -7.84 -11.91
N ALA A 47 2.87 -7.44 -12.92
CA ALA A 47 1.62 -8.10 -13.25
C ALA A 47 1.85 -9.57 -13.66
N GLY A 48 1.07 -10.48 -13.05
CA GLY A 48 1.10 -11.90 -13.36
C GLY A 48 2.36 -12.64 -12.92
N VAL A 49 3.16 -12.06 -12.02
CA VAL A 49 4.27 -12.77 -11.36
C VAL A 49 3.86 -13.25 -9.96
N ASP A 50 4.51 -14.31 -9.49
CA ASP A 50 4.31 -14.79 -8.12
C ASP A 50 4.87 -13.80 -7.07
N VAL A 51 4.45 -13.98 -5.81
CA VAL A 51 4.79 -13.07 -4.71
C VAL A 51 6.30 -12.94 -4.50
N GLN A 52 7.04 -14.06 -4.54
CA GLN A 52 8.48 -14.04 -4.32
C GLN A 52 9.18 -13.24 -5.42
N LEU A 53 8.84 -13.50 -6.68
CA LEU A 53 9.41 -12.79 -7.81
C LEU A 53 9.05 -11.30 -7.80
N ARG A 54 7.84 -10.94 -7.33
CA ARG A 54 7.44 -9.54 -7.17
C ARG A 54 8.38 -8.80 -6.23
N HIS A 55 8.66 -9.36 -5.05
CA HIS A 55 9.60 -8.76 -4.11
C HIS A 55 11.02 -8.64 -4.68
N GLU A 56 11.51 -9.67 -5.39
CA GLU A 56 12.82 -9.60 -6.05
C GLU A 56 12.89 -8.47 -7.08
N LEU A 57 11.81 -8.24 -7.85
CA LEU A 57 11.72 -7.14 -8.81
C LEU A 57 11.65 -5.77 -8.11
N TRP A 58 10.91 -5.66 -7.01
CA TRP A 58 10.86 -4.43 -6.21
C TRP A 58 12.22 -4.05 -5.65
N ASP A 59 12.94 -5.02 -5.08
CA ASP A 59 14.29 -4.79 -4.57
C ASP A 59 15.27 -4.39 -5.69
N TYR A 60 15.06 -4.93 -6.89
CA TYR A 60 15.87 -4.56 -8.03
C TYR A 60 15.57 -3.13 -8.51
N LEU A 61 14.28 -2.73 -8.58
CA LEU A 61 13.88 -1.37 -8.95
C LEU A 61 14.38 -0.34 -7.93
N ARG A 62 14.31 -0.64 -6.62
CA ARG A 62 14.89 0.23 -5.59
C ARG A 62 16.39 0.46 -5.80
N ARG A 63 17.14 -0.60 -6.05
CA ARG A 63 18.60 -0.47 -6.32
C ARG A 63 18.88 0.40 -7.54
N LEU A 64 18.12 0.25 -8.61
CA LEU A 64 18.28 1.09 -9.79
C LEU A 64 18.01 2.57 -9.48
N HIS A 65 17.00 2.84 -8.63
CA HIS A 65 16.72 4.20 -8.17
C HIS A 65 17.85 4.74 -7.29
N GLU A 66 18.36 3.95 -6.35
CA GLU A 66 19.52 4.30 -5.51
C GLU A 66 20.79 4.54 -6.34
N GLU A 67 20.95 3.87 -7.50
CA GLU A 67 21.99 4.09 -8.49
C GLU A 67 21.77 5.38 -9.32
N GLY A 68 20.68 6.14 -9.04
CA GLY A 68 20.37 7.44 -9.66
C GLY A 68 19.46 7.35 -10.89
N LYS A 69 18.86 6.20 -11.19
CA LYS A 69 17.89 6.07 -12.30
C LYS A 69 16.53 6.66 -11.93
N THR A 70 15.90 7.33 -12.87
CA THR A 70 14.51 7.77 -12.74
C THR A 70 13.59 6.68 -13.26
N ILE A 71 12.61 6.24 -12.44
CA ILE A 71 11.69 5.16 -12.81
C ILE A 71 10.27 5.71 -12.84
N LEU A 72 9.62 5.60 -13.98
CA LEU A 72 8.19 5.82 -14.14
C LEU A 72 7.51 4.46 -14.34
N LEU A 73 6.58 4.11 -13.46
CA LEU A 73 5.83 2.86 -13.61
C LEU A 73 4.32 3.10 -13.56
N THR A 74 3.57 2.26 -14.24
CA THR A 74 2.13 2.10 -14.04
C THR A 74 1.89 0.81 -13.26
N THR A 75 0.92 0.80 -12.39
CA THR A 75 0.52 -0.39 -11.64
C THR A 75 -0.93 -0.29 -11.17
N HIS A 76 -1.59 -1.43 -11.03
CA HIS A 76 -2.85 -1.55 -10.30
C HIS A 76 -2.64 -2.15 -8.90
N TYR A 77 -1.40 -2.52 -8.54
CA TYR A 77 -1.06 -2.96 -7.19
C TYR A 77 -0.69 -1.73 -6.35
N ILE A 78 -1.60 -1.28 -5.51
CA ILE A 78 -1.40 -0.08 -4.66
C ILE A 78 -0.20 -0.24 -3.74
N GLU A 79 0.01 -1.44 -3.18
CA GLU A 79 1.17 -1.76 -2.36
C GLU A 79 2.50 -1.47 -3.10
N GLU A 80 2.56 -1.76 -4.41
CA GLU A 80 3.73 -1.45 -5.24
C GLU A 80 4.00 0.06 -5.30
N ALA A 81 2.94 0.86 -5.47
CA ALA A 81 3.05 2.31 -5.47
C ALA A 81 3.47 2.86 -4.10
N GLU A 82 2.93 2.33 -3.00
CA GLU A 82 3.30 2.73 -1.64
C GLU A 82 4.77 2.42 -1.32
N LEU A 83 5.25 1.26 -1.75
CA LEU A 83 6.58 0.78 -1.38
C LEU A 83 7.71 1.32 -2.25
N LEU A 84 7.43 1.64 -3.52
CA LEU A 84 8.47 1.99 -4.50
C LEU A 84 8.47 3.46 -4.89
N CYS A 85 7.32 4.14 -4.84
CA CYS A 85 7.20 5.45 -5.46
C CYS A 85 7.36 6.59 -4.45
N GLU A 86 8.19 7.58 -4.79
CA GLU A 86 8.26 8.85 -4.05
C GLU A 86 7.07 9.76 -4.35
N GLN A 87 6.54 9.66 -5.57
CA GLN A 87 5.37 10.39 -6.05
C GLN A 87 4.45 9.44 -6.79
N VAL A 88 3.15 9.58 -6.56
CA VAL A 88 2.11 8.83 -7.25
C VAL A 88 1.07 9.76 -7.85
N ALA A 89 0.51 9.38 -8.98
CA ALA A 89 -0.64 10.02 -9.59
C ALA A 89 -1.78 9.00 -9.71
N ILE A 90 -2.91 9.26 -9.05
CA ILE A 90 -4.10 8.42 -9.12
C ILE A 90 -4.90 8.83 -10.35
N ILE A 91 -5.14 7.85 -11.24
CA ILE A 91 -5.87 8.05 -12.48
C ILE A 91 -7.23 7.36 -12.39
N ASN A 92 -8.29 8.10 -12.69
CA ASN A 92 -9.64 7.53 -12.84
C ASN A 92 -10.29 8.10 -14.10
N LYS A 93 -10.90 7.22 -14.90
CA LYS A 93 -11.60 7.57 -16.15
C LYS A 93 -10.76 8.47 -17.08
N GLY A 94 -9.45 8.17 -17.17
CA GLY A 94 -8.51 8.88 -18.03
C GLY A 94 -8.06 10.25 -17.53
N LYS A 95 -8.35 10.60 -16.28
CA LYS A 95 -7.93 11.88 -15.67
C LYS A 95 -7.13 11.62 -14.41
N ILE A 96 -6.09 12.41 -14.19
CA ILE A 96 -5.41 12.46 -12.90
C ILE A 96 -6.36 13.15 -11.92
N ILE A 97 -6.77 12.42 -10.88
CA ILE A 97 -7.68 12.93 -9.85
C ILE A 97 -6.95 13.39 -8.59
N LYS A 98 -5.76 12.85 -8.35
CA LYS A 98 -4.89 13.26 -7.24
C LYS A 98 -3.45 12.89 -7.54
N GLU A 99 -2.51 13.69 -7.02
CA GLU A 99 -1.07 13.42 -7.08
C GLU A 99 -0.38 13.84 -5.78
N GLY A 100 0.73 13.21 -5.45
CA GLY A 100 1.52 13.51 -4.27
C GLY A 100 2.35 12.32 -3.81
N SER A 101 3.12 12.50 -2.74
CA SER A 101 3.79 11.35 -2.13
C SER A 101 2.78 10.43 -1.44
N PRO A 102 3.00 9.09 -1.44
CA PRO A 102 2.14 8.14 -0.73
C PRO A 102 1.81 8.58 0.68
N LYS A 103 2.84 8.98 1.44
CA LYS A 103 2.70 9.47 2.81
C LYS A 103 1.76 10.68 2.93
N ASN A 104 1.91 11.68 2.07
CA ASN A 104 1.06 12.87 2.13
C ASN A 104 -0.38 12.55 1.75
N LEU A 105 -0.58 11.67 0.77
CA LEU A 105 -1.93 11.27 0.34
C LEU A 105 -2.65 10.49 1.44
N THR A 106 -1.98 9.55 2.09
CA THR A 106 -2.56 8.79 3.21
C THR A 106 -2.85 9.67 4.42
N MET A 107 -1.98 10.63 4.74
CA MET A 107 -2.22 11.58 5.85
C MET A 107 -3.39 12.53 5.58
N GLN A 108 -3.59 12.97 4.34
CA GLN A 108 -4.62 13.97 4.01
C GLN A 108 -5.98 13.37 3.69
N LEU A 109 -6.02 12.18 3.14
CA LEU A 109 -7.20 11.58 2.52
C LEU A 109 -7.50 10.17 3.01
N GLY A 110 -6.55 9.52 3.67
CA GLY A 110 -6.73 8.20 4.23
C GLY A 110 -7.54 8.29 5.53
N GLN A 111 -8.29 7.23 5.81
CA GLN A 111 -8.95 7.03 7.09
C GLN A 111 -8.21 5.94 7.84
N ALA A 112 -7.72 6.28 9.02
CA ALA A 112 -7.12 5.29 9.90
C ALA A 112 -8.19 4.71 10.82
N GLY A 113 -7.99 3.48 11.27
CA GLY A 113 -8.89 2.81 12.19
C GLY A 113 -8.25 2.54 13.54
N ILE A 114 -9.05 2.59 14.60
CA ILE A 114 -8.70 2.02 15.90
C ILE A 114 -9.78 1.01 16.25
N THR A 115 -9.40 -0.25 16.39
CA THR A 115 -10.29 -1.31 16.82
C THR A 115 -9.95 -1.70 18.26
N ILE A 116 -10.90 -1.51 19.18
CA ILE A 116 -10.75 -1.85 20.59
C ILE A 116 -11.68 -3.01 20.93
N HIS A 117 -11.09 -4.11 21.39
CA HIS A 117 -11.84 -5.23 21.95
C HIS A 117 -11.96 -5.04 23.47
N LEU A 118 -13.18 -4.98 23.97
CA LEU A 118 -13.43 -4.66 25.37
C LEU A 118 -14.68 -5.37 25.90
N SER A 119 -14.81 -5.38 27.22
CA SER A 119 -16.04 -5.80 27.94
C SER A 119 -16.48 -4.70 28.89
N GLY A 120 -17.77 -4.68 29.19
CA GLY A 120 -18.36 -3.69 30.09
C GLY A 120 -18.89 -2.42 29.41
N TRP A 121 -18.73 -2.26 28.09
CA TRP A 121 -19.33 -1.16 27.37
C TRP A 121 -20.84 -1.30 27.26
N GLN A 122 -21.55 -0.21 27.48
CA GLN A 122 -23.00 -0.11 27.33
C GLN A 122 -23.34 0.97 26.29
N GLU A 123 -24.35 0.73 25.47
CA GLU A 123 -24.79 1.69 24.46
C GLU A 123 -25.24 3.04 25.04
N SER A 124 -25.65 3.07 26.29
CA SER A 124 -25.96 4.31 27.03
C SER A 124 -24.76 5.26 27.12
N ASN A 125 -23.55 4.75 27.00
CA ASN A 125 -22.29 5.51 27.10
C ASN A 125 -21.82 6.09 25.76
N ASN A 126 -22.54 5.84 24.66
CA ASN A 126 -22.16 6.31 23.33
C ASN A 126 -21.94 7.84 23.30
N HIS A 127 -22.70 8.62 24.08
CA HIS A 127 -22.57 10.08 24.16
C HIS A 127 -21.19 10.55 24.65
N LEU A 128 -20.40 9.71 25.29
CA LEU A 128 -19.04 10.03 25.75
C LEU A 128 -18.02 9.98 24.59
N LEU A 129 -18.41 9.37 23.50
CA LEU A 129 -17.60 9.21 22.28
C LEU A 129 -18.17 10.01 21.10
N ASP A 130 -19.06 10.99 21.36
CA ASP A 130 -19.72 11.81 20.31
C ASP A 130 -18.73 12.58 19.44
N ASP A 131 -17.52 12.85 19.95
CA ASP A 131 -16.43 13.48 19.17
C ASP A 131 -15.77 12.53 18.16
N PHE A 132 -16.11 11.23 18.21
CA PHE A 132 -15.52 10.21 17.36
C PHE A 132 -16.60 9.52 16.51
N THR A 133 -16.22 9.20 15.27
CA THR A 133 -17.04 8.31 14.43
C THR A 133 -16.68 6.87 14.75
N PHE A 134 -17.63 6.08 15.26
CA PHE A 134 -17.38 4.69 15.61
C PHE A 134 -18.59 3.78 15.37
N THR A 135 -18.32 2.49 15.32
CA THR A 135 -19.32 1.41 15.31
C THR A 135 -19.05 0.45 16.46
N HIS A 136 -20.12 -0.16 17.02
CA HIS A 136 -20.01 -1.15 18.08
C HIS A 136 -20.64 -2.47 17.62
N GLU A 137 -19.82 -3.52 17.55
CA GLU A 137 -20.25 -4.87 17.20
C GLU A 137 -19.50 -5.93 18.00
N ASN A 138 -20.24 -6.88 18.58
CA ASN A 138 -19.65 -8.07 19.22
C ASN A 138 -18.56 -7.76 20.27
N GLY A 139 -18.72 -6.71 21.08
CA GLY A 139 -17.73 -6.29 22.07
C GLY A 139 -16.49 -5.64 21.47
N ARG A 140 -16.60 -5.12 20.25
CA ARG A 140 -15.58 -4.34 19.57
C ARG A 140 -16.11 -2.97 19.24
N LEU A 141 -15.35 -1.94 19.60
CA LEU A 141 -15.53 -0.59 19.10
C LEU A 141 -14.54 -0.37 17.98
N HIS A 142 -15.05 0.01 16.82
CA HIS A 142 -14.24 0.38 15.67
C HIS A 142 -14.38 1.88 15.39
N PHE A 143 -13.29 2.62 15.53
CA PHE A 143 -13.22 4.06 15.34
C PHE A 143 -12.61 4.38 13.99
N THR A 144 -13.17 5.38 13.32
CA THR A 144 -12.55 6.02 12.15
C THR A 144 -11.91 7.32 12.62
N VAL A 145 -10.60 7.43 12.48
CA VAL A 145 -9.80 8.54 13.03
C VAL A 145 -8.84 9.09 11.99
N THR A 146 -8.38 10.31 12.21
CA THR A 146 -7.37 10.94 11.35
C THR A 146 -5.95 10.72 11.87
N ASP A 147 -5.78 10.77 13.19
CA ASP A 147 -4.50 10.54 13.88
C ASP A 147 -4.67 9.47 14.96
N PRO A 148 -4.38 8.20 14.63
CA PRO A 148 -4.57 7.09 15.58
C PRO A 148 -3.74 7.21 16.85
N GLU A 149 -2.57 7.85 16.80
CA GLU A 149 -1.69 7.95 17.97
C GLU A 149 -2.25 8.95 18.99
N GLN A 150 -2.76 10.08 18.53
CA GLN A 150 -3.36 11.10 19.37
C GLN A 150 -4.73 10.66 19.88
N ASP A 151 -5.59 10.15 18.99
CA ASP A 151 -6.98 9.79 19.31
C ASP A 151 -7.05 8.58 20.23
N MET A 152 -6.15 7.60 20.07
CA MET A 152 -6.09 6.41 20.90
C MET A 152 -5.94 6.72 22.39
N ALA A 153 -5.08 7.66 22.75
CA ALA A 153 -4.86 8.05 24.13
C ALA A 153 -6.15 8.61 24.77
N THR A 154 -6.86 9.44 24.04
CA THR A 154 -8.14 10.02 24.46
C THR A 154 -9.22 8.96 24.62
N ILE A 155 -9.37 8.08 23.63
CA ILE A 155 -10.37 7.00 23.64
C ILE A 155 -10.11 6.04 24.80
N ILE A 156 -8.88 5.60 25.02
CA ILE A 156 -8.52 4.70 26.13
C ILE A 156 -8.82 5.36 27.47
N SER A 157 -8.55 6.67 27.62
CA SER A 157 -8.85 7.40 28.85
C SER A 157 -10.34 7.42 29.15
N ILE A 158 -11.18 7.69 28.15
CA ILE A 158 -12.65 7.70 28.29
C ILE A 158 -13.14 6.30 28.70
N LEU A 159 -12.74 5.26 27.97
CA LEU A 159 -13.15 3.89 28.25
C LEU A 159 -12.71 3.40 29.64
N GLY A 160 -11.52 3.81 30.09
CA GLY A 160 -11.00 3.47 31.40
C GLY A 160 -11.80 4.14 32.54
N GLN A 161 -12.26 5.38 32.38
CA GLN A 161 -13.11 6.08 33.36
C GLN A 161 -14.45 5.43 33.52
N GLU A 162 -15.00 4.81 32.48
CA GLU A 162 -16.26 4.08 32.48
C GLU A 162 -16.13 2.64 32.98
N GLY A 163 -14.98 2.24 33.48
CA GLY A 163 -14.75 0.90 34.03
C GLY A 163 -14.73 -0.21 32.98
N CYS A 164 -14.53 0.13 31.73
CA CYS A 164 -14.40 -0.87 30.68
C CYS A 164 -13.09 -1.63 30.78
N HIS A 165 -13.14 -2.94 30.59
CA HIS A 165 -11.94 -3.77 30.51
C HIS A 165 -11.48 -3.93 29.06
N ILE A 166 -10.41 -3.23 28.70
CA ILE A 166 -9.79 -3.31 27.38
C ILE A 166 -8.97 -4.60 27.30
N GLN A 167 -9.29 -5.45 26.33
CA GLN A 167 -8.62 -6.73 26.08
C GLN A 167 -7.52 -6.60 25.03
N SER A 168 -7.77 -5.83 23.97
CA SER A 168 -6.80 -5.56 22.92
C SER A 168 -7.13 -4.26 22.20
N VAL A 169 -6.09 -3.61 21.69
CA VAL A 169 -6.20 -2.44 20.80
C VAL A 169 -5.41 -2.75 19.54
N LYS A 170 -6.02 -2.52 18.38
CA LYS A 170 -5.40 -2.64 17.07
C LYS A 170 -5.60 -1.33 16.33
N THR A 171 -4.52 -0.78 15.78
CA THR A 171 -4.57 0.37 14.89
C THR A 171 -4.39 -0.08 13.45
N ASP A 172 -5.30 0.31 12.60
CA ASP A 172 -5.19 0.13 11.16
C ASP A 172 -4.75 1.47 10.57
N LYS A 173 -3.52 1.49 10.02
CA LYS A 173 -3.00 2.71 9.36
C LYS A 173 -3.76 2.90 8.06
N SER A 174 -4.03 4.16 7.73
CA SER A 174 -4.56 4.49 6.41
C SER A 174 -3.57 4.08 5.32
N SER A 175 -4.08 3.53 4.25
CA SER A 175 -3.33 3.07 3.08
C SER A 175 -3.67 3.91 1.85
N LEU A 176 -2.84 3.84 0.81
CA LEU A 176 -3.22 4.40 -0.50
C LEU A 176 -4.47 3.72 -1.08
N GLU A 177 -4.78 2.48 -0.66
CA GLU A 177 -6.00 1.80 -1.06
C GLU A 177 -7.23 2.52 -0.50
N ASP A 178 -7.21 2.92 0.78
CA ASP A 178 -8.28 3.72 1.39
C ASP A 178 -8.44 5.06 0.68
N VAL A 179 -7.32 5.71 0.33
CA VAL A 179 -7.33 6.95 -0.45
C VAL A 179 -7.97 6.73 -1.82
N PHE A 180 -7.60 5.65 -2.52
CA PHE A 180 -8.15 5.33 -3.82
C PHE A 180 -9.66 5.08 -3.75
N LEU A 181 -10.13 4.27 -2.79
CA LEU A 181 -11.53 3.98 -2.55
C LEU A 181 -12.33 5.26 -2.26
N ASN A 182 -11.81 6.12 -1.38
CA ASN A 182 -12.45 7.38 -1.03
C ASN A 182 -12.59 8.33 -2.24
N LEU A 183 -11.58 8.37 -3.13
CA LEU A 183 -11.59 9.26 -4.29
C LEU A 183 -12.42 8.73 -5.46
N THR A 184 -12.53 7.42 -5.62
CA THR A 184 -13.19 6.80 -6.78
C THR A 184 -14.59 6.29 -6.47
N GLY A 185 -14.88 5.96 -5.21
CA GLY A 185 -16.08 5.27 -4.78
C GLY A 185 -16.20 3.84 -5.31
N GLU A 186 -15.13 3.30 -5.91
CA GLU A 186 -15.11 1.99 -6.57
C GLU A 186 -13.94 1.17 -5.99
N GLY A 187 -14.21 -0.07 -5.54
CA GLY A 187 -13.14 -1.01 -5.16
C GLY A 187 -12.30 -1.41 -6.38
N ILE A 188 -11.04 -1.73 -6.11
CA ILE A 188 -10.15 -2.31 -7.13
C ILE A 188 -10.55 -3.77 -7.30
N ASN A 189 -10.95 -4.14 -8.53
CA ASN A 189 -11.24 -5.53 -8.92
C ASN A 189 -9.97 -6.28 -9.27
#